data_bfcea356520cdc951b82199b9096e96c
#
_entry.id   bfcea356520cdc951b82199b9096e96c
#
_cell.length_a   1.000
_cell.length_b   1.000
_cell.length_c   1.000
_cell.angle_alpha   90.00
_cell.angle_beta   90.00
_cell.angle_gamma   90.00
#
_symmetry.space_group_name_H-M   'P 1'
#
loop_
_entity.id
_entity.type
_entity.pdbx_description
1 polymer ?
#
loop_
_entity_poly.entity_id
_entity_poly.type
_entity_poly.pdbx_seq_one_letter_code
_entity_poly.pdbx_strand_id
1 'polypeptide(L)'
;MGASLLLWKSADACAEMRITMKIIMLGAPGAGKGTQAKMIAEKYGVPHVSTGDIFRANIKEGTQLGKEAKQYMDQGLLVPDELTVKILLDRVAKDDCKNGYVLDGFPRTIPQAEVLDKALNELDDKIDYAIDVDVPDENIVKRMGGRRACLTCGATYHIEHVPPKKEGICDKCGSELVLRDDDKPETVKNRLSVYHEQTQPLIDFYTEKGVLRTVDGTQDMKDVFAAIVKILG
;
A
#
# COMPACT_ATOMS: atom_id res chain seq x y z
N MET A 1 -17.64 -66.01 -3.01
CA MET A 1 -17.19 -65.23 -1.82
C MET A 1 -16.01 -64.37 -2.23
N GLY A 2 -16.21 -63.13 -2.44
CA GLY A 2 -15.16 -62.20 -2.87
C GLY A 2 -15.62 -60.79 -2.58
N ALA A 3 -15.35 -60.28 -1.36
CA ALA A 3 -15.70 -58.95 -0.95
C ALA A 3 -14.77 -57.96 -1.63
N SER A 4 -15.34 -57.14 -2.49
CA SER A 4 -14.69 -56.00 -3.12
C SER A 4 -14.50 -54.88 -2.10
N LEU A 5 -13.25 -54.62 -1.75
CA LEU A 5 -12.84 -53.44 -0.96
C LEU A 5 -12.89 -52.20 -1.87
N LEU A 6 -13.97 -51.47 -1.83
CA LEU A 6 -14.04 -50.12 -2.37
C LEU A 6 -13.28 -49.20 -1.43
N LEU A 7 -12.03 -48.92 -1.79
CA LEU A 7 -11.20 -47.89 -1.21
C LEU A 7 -11.84 -46.52 -1.46
N TRP A 8 -12.30 -45.93 -0.40
CA TRP A 8 -12.75 -44.56 -0.26
C TRP A 8 -11.54 -43.63 -0.49
N LYS A 9 -11.44 -43.08 -1.67
CA LYS A 9 -10.62 -41.92 -1.93
C LYS A 9 -11.50 -40.68 -1.72
N SER A 10 -11.65 -40.28 -0.48
CA SER A 10 -11.99 -38.90 -0.17
C SER A 10 -10.75 -38.06 -0.46
N ALA A 11 -10.62 -37.62 -1.70
CA ALA A 11 -9.71 -36.55 -2.03
C ALA A 11 -10.29 -35.29 -1.41
N ASP A 12 -9.56 -34.76 -0.49
CA ASP A 12 -9.70 -33.40 0.01
C ASP A 12 -9.58 -32.40 -1.15
N ALA A 13 -10.68 -32.20 -1.84
CA ALA A 13 -10.86 -31.10 -2.75
C ALA A 13 -11.60 -29.99 -1.98
N CYS A 14 -11.06 -29.56 -0.86
CA CYS A 14 -11.24 -28.21 -0.42
C CYS A 14 -10.35 -27.36 -1.34
N ALA A 15 -10.81 -27.14 -2.55
CA ALA A 15 -10.32 -26.05 -3.37
C ALA A 15 -10.70 -24.79 -2.56
N GLU A 16 -9.76 -24.33 -1.73
CA GLU A 16 -9.78 -22.97 -1.24
C GLU A 16 -10.02 -22.10 -2.46
N MET A 17 -11.20 -21.55 -2.56
CA MET A 17 -11.52 -20.51 -3.54
C MET A 17 -10.56 -19.37 -3.22
N ARG A 18 -9.38 -19.39 -3.85
CA ARG A 18 -8.42 -18.31 -3.75
C ARG A 18 -9.08 -17.11 -4.40
N ILE A 19 -9.60 -16.25 -3.57
CA ILE A 19 -10.13 -14.96 -4.01
C ILE A 19 -8.95 -14.20 -4.58
N THR A 20 -8.89 -14.12 -5.91
CA THR A 20 -7.94 -13.20 -6.55
C THR A 20 -8.43 -11.79 -6.25
N MET A 21 -7.63 -10.99 -5.57
CA MET A 21 -8.07 -9.66 -5.13
C MET A 21 -6.98 -8.63 -5.39
N LYS A 22 -7.28 -7.66 -6.25
CA LYS A 22 -6.39 -6.53 -6.57
C LYS A 22 -6.95 -5.27 -5.97
N ILE A 23 -6.26 -4.75 -4.97
CA ILE A 23 -6.69 -3.60 -4.18
C ILE A 23 -5.73 -2.44 -4.38
N ILE A 24 -6.28 -1.24 -4.56
CA ILE A 24 -5.55 0.02 -4.52
C ILE A 24 -5.88 0.73 -3.21
N MET A 25 -4.86 1.24 -2.51
CA MET A 25 -5.02 2.09 -1.33
C MET A 25 -4.86 3.55 -1.72
N LEU A 26 -5.93 4.33 -1.60
CA LEU A 26 -5.97 5.77 -1.81
C LEU A 26 -6.01 6.53 -0.47
N GLY A 27 -5.79 7.83 -0.52
CA GLY A 27 -5.81 8.75 0.62
C GLY A 27 -4.52 9.55 0.76
N ALA A 28 -4.56 10.59 1.57
CA ALA A 28 -3.46 11.53 1.78
C ALA A 28 -2.18 10.87 2.35
N PRO A 29 -0.98 11.47 2.15
CA PRO A 29 0.24 11.00 2.80
C PRO A 29 0.05 11.03 4.33
N GLY A 30 0.35 9.93 5.04
CA GLY A 30 0.11 9.85 6.49
C GLY A 30 -1.29 9.37 6.92
N ALA A 31 -2.24 9.16 6.01
CA ALA A 31 -3.58 8.65 6.32
C ALA A 31 -3.61 7.24 6.94
N GLY A 32 -2.51 6.47 6.88
CA GLY A 32 -2.43 5.12 7.41
C GLY A 32 -2.53 4.01 6.36
N LYS A 33 -2.56 4.35 5.07
CA LYS A 33 -2.66 3.39 3.96
C LYS A 33 -1.71 2.20 4.07
N GLY A 34 -0.42 2.46 4.27
CA GLY A 34 0.58 1.39 4.36
C GLY A 34 0.39 0.46 5.55
N THR A 35 -0.18 0.94 6.64
CA THR A 35 -0.54 0.11 7.80
C THR A 35 -1.70 -0.81 7.44
N GLN A 36 -2.76 -0.24 6.88
CA GLN A 36 -3.93 -1.01 6.44
C GLN A 36 -3.57 -1.99 5.32
N ALA A 37 -2.78 -1.56 4.34
CA ALA A 37 -2.30 -2.42 3.25
C ALA A 37 -1.56 -3.67 3.77
N LYS A 38 -0.69 -3.52 4.78
CA LYS A 38 0.02 -4.64 5.41
C LYS A 38 -0.94 -5.60 6.13
N MET A 39 -1.91 -5.06 6.86
CA MET A 39 -2.93 -5.88 7.55
C MET A 39 -3.83 -6.63 6.56
N ILE A 40 -4.22 -5.99 5.46
CA ILE A 40 -4.99 -6.62 4.37
C ILE A 40 -4.15 -7.73 3.72
N ALA A 41 -2.90 -7.42 3.36
CA ALA A 41 -1.99 -8.37 2.74
C ALA A 41 -1.80 -9.64 3.61
N GLU A 42 -1.63 -9.46 4.92
CA GLU A 42 -1.50 -10.56 5.88
C GLU A 42 -2.80 -11.38 5.99
N LYS A 43 -3.97 -10.71 6.09
CA LYS A 43 -5.26 -11.39 6.24
C LYS A 43 -5.64 -12.21 5.01
N TYR A 44 -5.43 -11.68 3.82
CA TYR A 44 -5.86 -12.30 2.56
C TYR A 44 -4.75 -13.09 1.85
N GLY A 45 -3.53 -13.12 2.39
CA GLY A 45 -2.42 -13.89 1.84
C GLY A 45 -1.92 -13.37 0.48
N VAL A 46 -2.05 -12.07 0.23
CA VAL A 46 -1.59 -11.40 -1.01
C VAL A 46 -0.42 -10.47 -0.72
N PRO A 47 0.49 -10.21 -1.68
CA PRO A 47 1.62 -9.31 -1.43
C PRO A 47 1.19 -7.85 -1.30
N HIS A 48 1.84 -7.15 -0.35
CA HIS A 48 1.82 -5.69 -0.25
C HIS A 48 2.86 -5.10 -1.20
N VAL A 49 2.43 -4.34 -2.18
CA VAL A 49 3.28 -3.69 -3.18
C VAL A 49 3.27 -2.18 -2.95
N SER A 50 4.34 -1.66 -2.35
CA SER A 50 4.50 -0.23 -2.05
C SER A 50 5.58 0.39 -2.93
N THR A 51 5.19 1.30 -3.82
CA THR A 51 6.15 2.06 -4.65
C THR A 51 7.10 2.89 -3.78
N GLY A 52 6.59 3.46 -2.71
CA GLY A 52 7.42 4.19 -1.75
C GLY A 52 8.48 3.32 -1.08
N ASP A 53 8.17 2.08 -0.74
CA ASP A 53 9.14 1.16 -0.14
C ASP A 53 10.16 0.68 -1.19
N ILE A 54 9.74 0.45 -2.43
CA ILE A 54 10.64 0.11 -3.54
C ILE A 54 11.65 1.24 -3.78
N PHE A 55 11.20 2.49 -3.85
CA PHE A 55 12.12 3.63 -4.01
C PHE A 55 13.06 3.78 -2.83
N ARG A 56 12.57 3.67 -1.60
CA ARG A 56 13.43 3.74 -0.39
C ARG A 56 14.48 2.64 -0.34
N ALA A 57 14.15 1.43 -0.75
CA ALA A 57 15.13 0.34 -0.87
C ALA A 57 16.22 0.70 -1.88
N ASN A 58 15.85 1.20 -3.05
CA ASN A 58 16.79 1.64 -4.08
C ASN A 58 17.68 2.82 -3.65
N ILE A 59 17.12 3.76 -2.87
CA ILE A 59 17.88 4.88 -2.28
C ILE A 59 18.93 4.33 -1.31
N LYS A 60 18.54 3.39 -0.45
CA LYS A 60 19.44 2.76 0.52
C LYS A 60 20.57 1.98 -0.15
N GLU A 61 20.27 1.29 -1.24
CA GLU A 61 21.24 0.53 -2.04
C GLU A 61 22.11 1.42 -2.94
N GLY A 62 21.76 2.71 -3.07
CA GLY A 62 22.51 3.68 -3.89
C GLY A 62 22.43 3.43 -5.39
N THR A 63 21.37 2.73 -5.85
CA THR A 63 21.17 2.47 -7.28
C THR A 63 20.93 3.77 -8.07
N GLN A 64 21.09 3.74 -9.39
CA GLN A 64 20.79 4.90 -10.23
C GLN A 64 19.34 5.35 -10.05
N LEU A 65 18.40 4.40 -10.02
CA LEU A 65 17.01 4.64 -9.73
C LEU A 65 16.79 5.33 -8.38
N GLY A 66 17.47 4.85 -7.33
CA GLY A 66 17.40 5.44 -6.00
C GLY A 66 17.88 6.87 -5.95
N LYS A 67 18.98 7.19 -6.64
CA LYS A 67 19.51 8.56 -6.74
C LYS A 67 18.53 9.50 -7.43
N GLU A 68 17.89 9.04 -8.48
CA GLU A 68 16.90 9.79 -9.25
C GLU A 68 15.61 10.01 -8.44
N ALA A 69 15.06 8.95 -7.85
CA ALA A 69 13.86 9.03 -7.02
C ALA A 69 14.04 9.95 -5.79
N LYS A 70 15.24 9.94 -5.19
CA LYS A 70 15.55 10.77 -4.02
C LYS A 70 15.37 12.26 -4.29
N GLN A 71 15.72 12.75 -5.48
CA GLN A 71 15.60 14.16 -5.85
C GLN A 71 14.15 14.68 -5.76
N TYR A 72 13.18 13.82 -6.10
CA TYR A 72 11.75 14.14 -6.00
C TYR A 72 11.23 13.94 -4.58
N MET A 73 11.55 12.82 -3.96
CA MET A 73 11.02 12.45 -2.65
C MET A 73 11.43 13.41 -1.54
N ASP A 74 12.68 13.91 -1.55
CA ASP A 74 13.17 14.88 -0.57
C ASP A 74 12.42 16.22 -0.64
N GLN A 75 11.89 16.56 -1.80
CA GLN A 75 11.07 17.74 -2.04
C GLN A 75 9.56 17.51 -1.81
N GLY A 76 9.15 16.27 -1.53
CA GLY A 76 7.73 15.89 -1.41
C GLY A 76 6.99 15.81 -2.74
N LEU A 77 7.72 15.76 -3.85
CA LEU A 77 7.19 15.62 -5.21
C LEU A 77 6.98 14.14 -5.56
N LEU A 78 6.20 13.89 -6.62
CA LEU A 78 6.06 12.55 -7.20
C LEU A 78 7.28 12.23 -8.08
N VAL A 79 7.72 10.98 -8.01
CA VAL A 79 8.69 10.44 -8.98
C VAL A 79 7.98 10.36 -10.36
N PRO A 80 8.66 10.66 -11.47
CA PRO A 80 8.04 10.66 -12.80
C PRO A 80 7.22 9.40 -13.10
N ASP A 81 6.08 9.58 -13.77
CA ASP A 81 5.10 8.51 -14.01
C ASP A 81 5.70 7.34 -14.78
N GLU A 82 6.48 7.62 -15.82
CA GLU A 82 7.12 6.59 -16.65
C GLU A 82 7.99 5.64 -15.80
N LEU A 83 8.79 6.21 -14.90
CA LEU A 83 9.67 5.44 -14.03
C LEU A 83 8.88 4.64 -13.01
N THR A 84 7.86 5.25 -12.42
CA THR A 84 7.00 4.63 -11.39
C THR A 84 6.19 3.47 -11.97
N VAL A 85 5.60 3.67 -13.15
CA VAL A 85 4.83 2.65 -13.86
C VAL A 85 5.69 1.45 -14.21
N LYS A 86 6.87 1.67 -14.81
CA LYS A 86 7.79 0.59 -15.18
C LYS A 86 8.13 -0.31 -13.98
N ILE A 87 8.51 0.30 -12.85
CA ILE A 87 8.85 -0.45 -11.65
C ILE A 87 7.67 -1.23 -11.10
N LEU A 88 6.49 -0.63 -11.14
CA LEU A 88 5.29 -1.30 -10.66
C LEU A 88 4.95 -2.51 -11.54
N LEU A 89 4.91 -2.35 -12.86
CA LEU A 89 4.59 -3.43 -13.77
C LEU A 89 5.59 -4.60 -13.64
N ASP A 90 6.87 -4.30 -13.54
CA ASP A 90 7.91 -5.31 -13.26
C ASP A 90 7.67 -6.05 -11.91
N ARG A 91 7.13 -5.36 -10.91
CA ARG A 91 6.83 -5.95 -9.59
C ARG A 91 5.59 -6.82 -9.60
N VAL A 92 4.50 -6.35 -10.21
CA VAL A 92 3.23 -7.10 -10.22
C VAL A 92 3.24 -8.28 -11.20
N ALA A 93 4.18 -8.30 -12.16
CA ALA A 93 4.42 -9.44 -13.04
C ALA A 93 5.04 -10.66 -12.34
N LYS A 94 5.52 -10.53 -11.10
CA LYS A 94 6.12 -11.65 -10.36
C LYS A 94 5.07 -12.68 -9.94
N ASP A 95 5.52 -13.93 -9.78
CA ASP A 95 4.64 -15.09 -9.49
C ASP A 95 3.81 -14.92 -8.22
N ASP A 96 4.33 -14.23 -7.20
CA ASP A 96 3.62 -13.98 -5.95
C ASP A 96 2.40 -13.06 -6.09
N CYS A 97 2.34 -12.29 -7.18
CA CYS A 97 1.22 -11.38 -7.49
C CYS A 97 0.09 -12.01 -8.31
N LYS A 98 0.25 -13.25 -8.78
CA LYS A 98 -0.75 -13.94 -9.62
C LYS A 98 -2.12 -14.11 -8.95
N ASN A 99 -2.15 -14.22 -7.63
CA ASN A 99 -3.37 -14.39 -6.85
C ASN A 99 -3.91 -13.06 -6.28
N GLY A 100 -3.45 -11.93 -6.79
CA GLY A 100 -3.82 -10.60 -6.33
C GLY A 100 -2.70 -9.89 -5.57
N TYR A 101 -2.95 -8.65 -5.17
CA TYR A 101 -2.01 -7.77 -4.47
C TYR A 101 -2.71 -6.55 -3.88
N VAL A 102 -2.03 -5.90 -2.96
CA VAL A 102 -2.45 -4.59 -2.43
C VAL A 102 -1.43 -3.55 -2.86
N LEU A 103 -1.85 -2.58 -3.68
CA LEU A 103 -1.03 -1.46 -4.12
C LEU A 103 -1.10 -0.33 -3.09
N ASP A 104 0.05 0.14 -2.63
CA ASP A 104 0.19 1.28 -1.73
C ASP A 104 1.10 2.34 -2.35
N GLY A 105 0.53 3.54 -2.54
CA GLY A 105 1.23 4.65 -3.16
C GLY A 105 1.34 4.59 -4.68
N PHE A 106 0.50 3.79 -5.33
CA PHE A 106 0.26 3.76 -6.77
C PHE A 106 -1.19 3.30 -7.05
N PRO A 107 -1.88 3.88 -8.04
CA PRO A 107 -1.48 5.08 -8.79
C PRO A 107 -1.53 6.35 -7.93
N ARG A 108 -0.85 7.40 -8.36
CA ARG A 108 -0.92 8.74 -7.77
C ARG A 108 -1.36 9.82 -8.75
N THR A 109 -1.47 9.49 -10.02
CA THR A 109 -1.94 10.39 -11.08
C THR A 109 -2.90 9.63 -11.99
N ILE A 110 -3.78 10.38 -12.70
CA ILE A 110 -4.69 9.79 -13.69
C ILE A 110 -3.91 9.02 -14.77
N PRO A 111 -2.84 9.56 -15.37
CA PRO A 111 -2.06 8.81 -16.36
C PRO A 111 -1.53 7.47 -15.82
N GLN A 112 -1.09 7.41 -14.57
CA GLN A 112 -0.67 6.14 -13.95
C GLN A 112 -1.82 5.14 -13.85
N ALA A 113 -3.03 5.60 -13.48
CA ALA A 113 -4.21 4.76 -13.38
C ALA A 113 -4.63 4.20 -14.74
N GLU A 114 -4.61 5.03 -15.78
CA GLU A 114 -4.94 4.63 -17.16
C GLU A 114 -3.97 3.57 -17.71
N VAL A 115 -2.66 3.73 -17.43
CA VAL A 115 -1.66 2.74 -17.86
C VAL A 115 -1.83 1.43 -17.10
N LEU A 116 -2.14 1.47 -15.79
CA LEU A 116 -2.45 0.27 -15.01
C LEU A 116 -3.67 -0.45 -15.57
N ASP A 117 -4.76 0.26 -15.82
CA ASP A 117 -5.98 -0.31 -16.37
C ASP A 117 -5.74 -0.96 -17.73
N LYS A 118 -4.99 -0.28 -18.61
CA LYS A 118 -4.64 -0.84 -19.92
C LYS A 118 -3.85 -2.14 -19.77
N ALA A 119 -2.85 -2.17 -18.91
CA ALA A 119 -2.03 -3.35 -18.68
C ALA A 119 -2.84 -4.52 -18.10
N LEU A 120 -3.81 -4.26 -17.22
CA LEU A 120 -4.71 -5.28 -16.68
C LEU A 120 -5.70 -5.79 -17.72
N ASN A 121 -6.31 -4.86 -18.51
CA ASN A 121 -7.25 -5.24 -19.57
C ASN A 121 -6.60 -6.13 -20.64
N GLU A 122 -5.31 -5.95 -20.96
CA GLU A 122 -4.56 -6.81 -21.87
C GLU A 122 -4.45 -8.25 -21.35
N LEU A 123 -4.61 -8.43 -20.03
CA LEU A 123 -4.60 -9.74 -19.34
C LEU A 123 -6.00 -10.26 -19.00
N ASP A 124 -7.06 -9.60 -19.51
CA ASP A 124 -8.46 -9.86 -19.15
C ASP A 124 -8.71 -9.78 -17.64
N ASP A 125 -8.11 -8.76 -17.00
CA ASP A 125 -8.07 -8.55 -15.57
C ASP A 125 -8.43 -7.10 -15.20
N LYS A 126 -8.70 -6.84 -13.93
CA LYS A 126 -9.12 -5.51 -13.44
C LYS A 126 -8.76 -5.30 -11.96
N ILE A 127 -8.87 -4.04 -11.51
CA ILE A 127 -8.88 -3.70 -10.08
C ILE A 127 -10.26 -4.02 -9.49
N ASP A 128 -10.27 -4.75 -8.37
CA ASP A 128 -11.50 -5.13 -7.68
C ASP A 128 -11.99 -4.04 -6.73
N TYR A 129 -11.06 -3.40 -5.99
CA TYR A 129 -11.36 -2.35 -5.02
C TYR A 129 -10.32 -1.24 -5.04
N ALA A 130 -10.77 0.00 -4.95
CA ALA A 130 -9.98 1.16 -4.57
C ALA A 130 -10.47 1.62 -3.19
N ILE A 131 -9.66 1.44 -2.16
CA ILE A 131 -9.99 1.81 -0.78
C ILE A 131 -9.38 3.16 -0.47
N ASP A 132 -10.24 4.15 -0.29
CA ASP A 132 -9.83 5.48 0.14
C ASP A 132 -9.90 5.59 1.65
N VAL A 133 -8.76 5.89 2.27
CA VAL A 133 -8.63 6.15 3.71
C VAL A 133 -8.67 7.65 3.91
N ASP A 134 -9.87 8.17 4.17
CA ASP A 134 -10.10 9.60 4.30
C ASP A 134 -9.68 10.13 5.67
N VAL A 135 -8.82 11.15 5.67
CA VAL A 135 -8.29 11.79 6.88
C VAL A 135 -8.07 13.27 6.61
N PRO A 136 -8.62 14.18 7.42
CA PRO A 136 -8.41 15.62 7.31
C PRO A 136 -6.94 16.02 7.42
N ASP A 137 -6.52 17.04 6.67
CA ASP A 137 -5.14 17.51 6.60
C ASP A 137 -4.53 17.85 7.96
N GLU A 138 -5.32 18.43 8.86
CA GLU A 138 -4.86 18.75 10.22
C GLU A 138 -4.41 17.51 10.99
N ASN A 139 -5.12 16.39 10.81
CA ASN A 139 -4.79 15.12 11.44
C ASN A 139 -3.55 14.50 10.76
N ILE A 140 -3.42 14.69 9.45
CA ILE A 140 -2.24 14.24 8.69
C ILE A 140 -0.96 14.90 9.22
N VAL A 141 -0.97 16.25 9.37
CA VAL A 141 0.21 16.98 9.85
C VAL A 141 0.63 16.48 11.23
N LYS A 142 -0.32 16.27 12.15
CA LYS A 142 -0.05 15.70 13.48
C LYS A 142 0.55 14.30 13.40
N ARG A 143 -0.06 13.41 12.59
CA ARG A 143 0.41 12.03 12.43
C ARG A 143 1.81 11.93 11.82
N MET A 144 2.11 12.76 10.84
CA MET A 144 3.42 12.75 10.18
C MET A 144 4.54 13.17 11.13
N GLY A 145 4.31 14.19 11.97
CA GLY A 145 5.26 14.64 13.00
C GLY A 145 5.60 13.57 14.05
N GLY A 146 4.61 12.72 14.38
CA GLY A 146 4.76 11.62 15.34
C GLY A 146 5.29 10.32 14.74
N ARG A 147 5.37 10.20 13.42
CA ARG A 147 5.83 8.97 12.75
C ARG A 147 7.32 8.74 12.98
N ARG A 148 7.67 7.46 13.21
CA ARG A 148 9.05 6.97 13.28
C ARG A 148 9.21 5.77 12.36
N ALA A 149 10.34 5.69 11.70
CA ALA A 149 10.62 4.60 10.77
C ALA A 149 11.95 3.93 11.07
N CYS A 150 11.99 2.62 10.94
CA CYS A 150 13.22 1.86 10.94
C CYS A 150 13.76 1.76 9.51
N LEU A 151 14.89 2.40 9.23
CA LEU A 151 15.51 2.36 7.90
C LEU A 151 16.12 0.98 7.58
N THR A 152 16.29 0.11 8.58
CA THR A 152 16.86 -1.22 8.41
C THR A 152 15.84 -2.23 7.91
N CYS A 153 14.65 -2.32 8.57
CA CYS A 153 13.64 -3.34 8.25
C CYS A 153 12.31 -2.78 7.71
N GLY A 154 12.19 -1.45 7.52
CA GLY A 154 10.98 -0.80 7.00
C GLY A 154 9.79 -0.77 7.98
N ALA A 155 9.98 -1.16 9.26
CA ALA A 155 8.94 -1.06 10.26
C ALA A 155 8.60 0.42 10.54
N THR A 156 7.32 0.69 10.76
CA THR A 156 6.81 2.04 11.03
C THR A 156 6.12 2.05 12.40
N TYR A 157 6.39 3.10 13.18
CA TYR A 157 5.85 3.35 14.51
C TYR A 157 5.27 4.77 14.59
N HIS A 158 4.56 5.04 15.64
CA HIS A 158 4.09 6.38 15.98
C HIS A 158 4.27 6.60 17.48
N ILE A 159 4.79 7.78 17.85
CA ILE A 159 5.12 8.08 19.25
C ILE A 159 3.93 7.96 20.21
N GLU A 160 2.69 8.20 19.72
CA GLU A 160 1.46 8.15 20.53
C GLU A 160 0.61 6.91 20.21
N HIS A 161 0.38 6.61 18.92
CA HIS A 161 -0.61 5.60 18.50
C HIS A 161 -0.05 4.18 18.44
N VAL A 162 1.21 4.01 18.07
CA VAL A 162 1.90 2.72 17.97
C VAL A 162 3.34 2.89 18.45
N PRO A 163 3.55 3.16 19.74
CA PRO A 163 4.89 3.38 20.26
C PRO A 163 5.72 2.09 20.24
N PRO A 164 7.04 2.17 20.03
CA PRO A 164 7.91 1.05 20.22
C PRO A 164 8.00 0.67 21.73
N LYS A 165 8.30 -0.59 22.05
CA LYS A 165 8.48 -1.04 23.43
C LYS A 165 9.59 -0.29 24.16
N LYS A 166 10.64 0.08 23.42
CA LYS A 166 11.72 0.94 23.90
C LYS A 166 11.81 2.15 22.99
N GLU A 167 11.74 3.33 23.57
CA GLU A 167 11.81 4.58 22.84
C GLU A 167 13.04 4.62 21.92
N GLY A 168 12.83 5.05 20.66
CA GLY A 168 13.86 5.18 19.65
C GLY A 168 14.41 3.86 19.07
N ILE A 169 13.92 2.69 19.51
CA ILE A 169 14.43 1.37 19.08
C ILE A 169 13.33 0.57 18.39
N CYS A 170 13.67 -0.02 17.26
CA CYS A 170 12.78 -0.89 16.51
C CYS A 170 12.56 -2.24 17.21
N ASP A 171 11.30 -2.58 17.50
CA ASP A 171 10.95 -3.87 18.14
C ASP A 171 11.24 -5.09 17.26
N LYS A 172 11.33 -4.91 15.92
CA LYS A 172 11.54 -6.02 14.98
C LYS A 172 13.01 -6.38 14.78
N CYS A 173 13.90 -5.39 14.74
CA CYS A 173 15.31 -5.63 14.41
C CYS A 173 16.32 -4.94 15.33
N GLY A 174 15.88 -4.20 16.35
CA GLY A 174 16.74 -3.54 17.32
C GLY A 174 17.49 -2.29 16.80
N SER A 175 17.26 -1.88 15.55
CA SER A 175 17.89 -0.69 14.99
C SER A 175 17.20 0.60 15.46
N GLU A 176 17.89 1.72 15.33
CA GLU A 176 17.35 3.05 15.66
C GLU A 176 16.14 3.41 14.79
N LEU A 177 15.18 4.11 15.41
CA LEU A 177 14.01 4.69 14.75
C LEU A 177 14.25 6.17 14.50
N VAL A 178 13.98 6.61 13.26
CA VAL A 178 14.21 7.99 12.83
C VAL A 178 12.92 8.63 12.29
N LEU A 179 12.85 9.95 12.35
CA LEU A 179 11.92 10.72 11.52
C LEU A 179 12.45 10.67 10.07
N ARG A 180 11.59 10.33 9.12
CA ARG A 180 11.99 10.33 7.69
C ARG A 180 12.19 11.77 7.20
N ASP A 181 13.06 11.96 6.21
CA ASP A 181 13.25 13.27 5.60
C ASP A 181 11.97 13.80 4.94
N ASP A 182 11.19 12.91 4.34
CA ASP A 182 9.89 13.23 3.73
C ASP A 182 8.75 13.47 4.75
N ASP A 183 9.01 13.38 6.06
CA ASP A 183 8.07 13.67 7.14
C ASP A 183 8.34 15.00 7.87
N LYS A 184 9.32 15.77 7.40
CA LYS A 184 9.57 17.11 7.91
C LYS A 184 8.37 18.01 7.60
N PRO A 185 8.00 18.95 8.50
CA PRO A 185 6.79 19.76 8.36
C PRO A 185 6.64 20.48 7.01
N GLU A 186 7.74 20.99 6.48
CA GLU A 186 7.77 21.70 5.19
C GLU A 186 7.49 20.73 4.04
N THR A 187 8.12 19.55 4.05
CA THR A 187 7.91 18.51 3.06
C THR A 187 6.48 17.95 3.13
N VAL A 188 5.93 17.78 4.34
CA VAL A 188 4.54 17.33 4.54
C VAL A 188 3.54 18.29 3.90
N LYS A 189 3.71 19.60 4.06
CA LYS A 189 2.84 20.59 3.40
C LYS A 189 2.88 20.48 1.89
N ASN A 190 4.08 20.34 1.33
CA ASN A 190 4.22 20.17 -0.11
C ASN A 190 3.58 18.87 -0.61
N ARG A 191 3.76 17.77 0.12
CA ARG A 191 3.12 16.47 -0.18
C ARG A 191 1.61 16.55 -0.16
N LEU A 192 1.01 17.30 0.75
CA LEU A 192 -0.44 17.54 0.78
C LEU A 192 -0.90 18.35 -0.43
N SER A 193 -0.19 19.41 -0.79
CA SER A 193 -0.49 20.18 -2.00
C SER A 193 -0.44 19.31 -3.26
N VAL A 194 0.62 18.52 -3.42
CA VAL A 194 0.77 17.57 -4.54
C VAL A 194 -0.33 16.50 -4.52
N TYR A 195 -0.70 16.02 -3.33
CA TYR A 195 -1.81 15.06 -3.20
C TYR A 195 -3.13 15.64 -3.71
N HIS A 196 -3.51 16.82 -3.25
CA HIS A 196 -4.76 17.45 -3.66
C HIS A 196 -4.80 17.76 -5.16
N GLU A 197 -3.68 18.19 -5.71
CA GLU A 197 -3.59 18.53 -7.14
C GLU A 197 -3.57 17.28 -8.05
N GLN A 198 -2.82 16.26 -7.71
CA GLN A 198 -2.50 15.17 -8.64
C GLN A 198 -3.12 13.82 -8.28
N THR A 199 -3.35 13.55 -6.98
CA THR A 199 -3.78 12.22 -6.51
C THR A 199 -5.25 12.21 -6.14
N GLN A 200 -5.77 13.24 -5.51
CA GLN A 200 -7.18 13.33 -5.11
C GLN A 200 -8.15 13.14 -6.28
N PRO A 201 -7.88 13.59 -7.52
CA PRO A 201 -8.74 13.31 -8.67
C PRO A 201 -8.97 11.82 -8.97
N LEU A 202 -8.12 10.92 -8.45
CA LEU A 202 -8.33 9.49 -8.55
C LEU A 202 -9.56 8.99 -7.78
N ILE A 203 -10.04 9.74 -6.80
CA ILE A 203 -11.28 9.42 -6.07
C ILE A 203 -12.45 9.43 -7.04
N ASP A 204 -12.58 10.49 -7.85
CA ASP A 204 -13.63 10.58 -8.88
C ASP A 204 -13.45 9.51 -9.95
N PHE A 205 -12.22 9.30 -10.43
CA PHE A 205 -11.88 8.28 -11.43
C PHE A 205 -12.31 6.86 -11.02
N TYR A 206 -12.04 6.46 -9.77
CA TYR A 206 -12.44 5.13 -9.28
C TYR A 206 -13.91 5.07 -8.81
N THR A 207 -14.51 6.22 -8.49
CA THR A 207 -15.97 6.34 -8.26
C THR A 207 -16.73 6.05 -9.55
N GLU A 208 -16.35 6.67 -10.67
CA GLU A 208 -16.94 6.43 -11.99
C GLU A 208 -16.82 4.96 -12.42
N LYS A 209 -15.74 4.30 -12.05
CA LYS A 209 -15.55 2.85 -12.28
C LYS A 209 -16.35 1.95 -11.33
N GLY A 210 -16.99 2.50 -10.31
CA GLY A 210 -17.82 1.75 -9.36
C GLY A 210 -17.04 0.92 -8.33
N VAL A 211 -15.70 1.04 -8.30
CA VAL A 211 -14.81 0.23 -7.43
C VAL A 211 -14.33 0.97 -6.19
N LEU A 212 -14.58 2.29 -6.07
CA LEU A 212 -14.19 3.08 -4.90
C LEU A 212 -15.02 2.69 -3.67
N ARG A 213 -14.34 2.60 -2.52
CA ARG A 213 -14.93 2.50 -1.19
C ARG A 213 -14.15 3.39 -0.23
N THR A 214 -14.83 4.30 0.46
CA THR A 214 -14.21 5.23 1.40
C THR A 214 -14.41 4.73 2.83
N VAL A 215 -13.38 4.83 3.65
CA VAL A 215 -13.40 4.56 5.09
C VAL A 215 -12.87 5.76 5.86
N ASP A 216 -13.47 6.01 7.03
CA ASP A 216 -13.03 7.05 7.95
C ASP A 216 -11.70 6.66 8.61
N GLY A 217 -10.61 7.21 8.11
CA GLY A 217 -9.26 6.96 8.60
C GLY A 217 -8.91 7.70 9.90
N THR A 218 -9.83 8.49 10.48
CA THR A 218 -9.61 9.18 11.77
C THR A 218 -9.77 8.25 12.96
N GLN A 219 -10.47 7.13 12.77
CA GLN A 219 -10.75 6.13 13.79
C GLN A 219 -9.49 5.36 14.21
N ASP A 220 -9.62 4.52 15.25
CA ASP A 220 -8.53 3.62 15.65
C ASP A 220 -8.14 2.67 14.50
N MET A 221 -6.87 2.34 14.42
CA MET A 221 -6.31 1.49 13.36
C MET A 221 -7.08 0.17 13.18
N LYS A 222 -7.56 -0.43 14.28
CA LYS A 222 -8.30 -1.71 14.25
C LYS A 222 -9.72 -1.51 13.73
N ASP A 223 -10.35 -0.39 14.04
CA ASP A 223 -11.70 -0.08 13.59
C ASP A 223 -11.70 0.23 12.10
N VAL A 224 -10.71 1.00 11.62
CA VAL A 224 -10.49 1.21 10.18
C VAL A 224 -10.30 -0.12 9.46
N PHE A 225 -9.48 -1.01 10.01
CA PHE A 225 -9.26 -2.33 9.43
C PHE A 225 -10.54 -3.18 9.40
N ALA A 226 -11.32 -3.18 10.49
CA ALA A 226 -12.58 -3.89 10.54
C ALA A 226 -13.58 -3.37 9.49
N ALA A 227 -13.64 -2.04 9.29
CA ALA A 227 -14.45 -1.44 8.24
C ALA A 227 -14.02 -1.89 6.83
N ILE A 228 -12.70 -1.92 6.56
CA ILE A 228 -12.16 -2.42 5.30
C ILE A 228 -12.51 -3.90 5.10
N VAL A 229 -12.30 -4.73 6.10
CA VAL A 229 -12.64 -6.17 6.02
C VAL A 229 -14.11 -6.39 5.73
N LYS A 230 -15.02 -5.59 6.31
CA LYS A 230 -16.45 -5.65 6.01
C LYS A 230 -16.77 -5.34 4.54
N ILE A 231 -15.96 -4.50 3.89
CA ILE A 231 -16.11 -4.16 2.47
C ILE A 231 -15.59 -5.29 1.59
N LEU A 232 -14.48 -5.89 1.97
CA LEU A 232 -13.78 -6.89 1.17
C LEU A 232 -14.38 -8.30 1.28
N GLY A 233 -15.04 -8.62 2.39
CA GLY A 233 -15.65 -9.92 2.66
C GLY A 233 -14.83 -10.80 3.59
#